data_36b65b36ba57d592941d0620a0175a8a
#
_entry.id   36b65b36ba57d592941d0620a0175a8a
#
_cell.length_a   1.000
_cell.length_b   1.000
_cell.length_c   1.000
_cell.angle_alpha   90.00
_cell.angle_beta   90.00
_cell.angle_gamma   90.00
#
_symmetry.space_group_name_H-M   'P 1'
#
loop_
_entity.id
_entity.type
_entity.pdbx_description
1 polymer ?
#
loop_
_entity_poly.entity_id
_entity_poly.type
_entity_poly.pdbx_seq_one_letter_code
_entity_poly.pdbx_strand_id
1 'polypeptide(L)'
;MITSADQWDTARWYNFSATEFVCSHCNALSISPIVLDFLQSYRTQTGKSVAITSAYRCPSLNDAVSSTGKDGPHTTGFAVDISTNSQTQYELLRFALHYDPRAMGIGVAKTFTHIDFLTIDQDEKYVIRPNVWKY
;
A
#
# COMPACT_ATOMS: atom_id res chain seq x y z
N MET A 1 -6.38 11.90 4.19
CA MET A 1 -5.38 11.05 4.88
C MET A 1 -5.91 10.64 6.23
N ILE A 2 -5.87 9.35 6.53
CA ILE A 2 -6.23 8.82 7.85
C ILE A 2 -4.97 8.83 8.72
N THR A 3 -4.99 9.60 9.80
CA THR A 3 -3.84 9.80 10.69
C THR A 3 -4.11 9.40 12.14
N SER A 4 -5.35 9.00 12.45
CA SER A 4 -5.72 8.47 13.76
C SER A 4 -6.79 7.39 13.63
N ALA A 5 -6.87 6.52 14.65
CA ALA A 5 -7.88 5.46 14.68
C ALA A 5 -9.33 6.00 14.72
N ASP A 6 -9.53 7.19 15.25
CA ASP A 6 -10.84 7.83 15.33
C ASP A 6 -11.42 8.19 13.95
N GLN A 7 -10.55 8.33 12.95
CA GLN A 7 -10.94 8.61 11.57
C GLN A 7 -11.28 7.33 10.78
N TRP A 8 -11.09 6.15 11.38
CA TRP A 8 -11.32 4.87 10.71
C TRP A 8 -12.80 4.60 10.52
N ASP A 9 -13.22 4.45 9.27
CA ASP A 9 -14.59 4.09 8.94
C ASP A 9 -14.76 2.56 8.91
N THR A 10 -15.26 2.01 10.01
CA THR A 10 -15.45 0.56 10.16
C THR A 10 -16.53 -0.02 9.25
N ALA A 11 -17.46 0.81 8.77
CA ALA A 11 -18.47 0.38 7.80
C ALA A 11 -17.92 0.34 6.38
N ARG A 12 -16.99 1.25 6.05
CA ARG A 12 -16.34 1.34 4.73
C ARG A 12 -15.24 0.30 4.57
N TRP A 13 -14.38 0.16 5.59
CA TRP A 13 -13.22 -0.74 5.56
C TRP A 13 -13.35 -1.87 6.58
N TYR A 14 -14.48 -2.58 6.52
CA TYR A 14 -14.89 -3.54 7.55
C TYR A 14 -14.03 -4.80 7.66
N ASN A 15 -13.21 -5.11 6.66
CA ASN A 15 -12.26 -6.22 6.73
C ASN A 15 -10.87 -5.82 7.27
N PHE A 16 -10.67 -4.55 7.57
CA PHE A 16 -9.37 -4.01 8.01
C PHE A 16 -9.52 -3.19 9.30
N SER A 17 -8.40 -3.04 10.00
CA SER A 17 -8.29 -2.19 11.18
C SER A 17 -7.10 -1.24 11.05
N ALA A 18 -7.17 -0.09 11.69
CA ALA A 18 -6.12 0.93 11.65
C ALA A 18 -4.76 0.39 12.11
N THR A 19 -4.75 -0.57 13.03
CA THR A 19 -3.52 -1.18 13.58
C THR A 19 -2.69 -1.94 12.55
N GLU A 20 -3.30 -2.37 11.43
CA GLU A 20 -2.58 -3.06 10.34
C GLU A 20 -1.73 -2.11 9.51
N PHE A 21 -1.96 -0.79 9.63
CA PHE A 21 -1.36 0.23 8.77
C PHE A 21 -0.39 1.18 9.48
N VAL A 22 -0.19 1.00 10.77
CA VAL A 22 0.73 1.84 11.55
C VAL A 22 2.18 1.52 11.23
N CYS A 23 3.04 2.52 11.38
CA CYS A 23 4.48 2.34 11.29
C CYS A 23 4.97 1.42 12.42
N SER A 24 5.68 0.35 12.07
CA SER A 24 6.21 -0.60 13.05
C SER A 24 7.29 -0.01 13.98
N HIS A 25 7.86 1.13 13.63
CA HIS A 25 8.90 1.81 14.43
C HIS A 25 8.31 2.78 15.44
N CYS A 26 7.37 3.64 15.03
CA CYS A 26 6.86 4.73 15.88
C CYS A 26 5.35 4.69 16.14
N ASN A 27 4.64 3.68 15.63
CA ASN A 27 3.18 3.51 15.71
C ASN A 27 2.35 4.64 15.09
N ALA A 28 2.97 5.56 14.36
CA ALA A 28 2.23 6.59 13.65
C ALA A 28 1.41 5.96 12.51
N LEU A 29 0.23 6.50 12.31
CA LEU A 29 -0.66 6.16 11.21
C LEU A 29 -0.66 7.27 10.18
N SER A 30 -0.51 6.92 8.92
CA SER A 30 -0.75 7.82 7.79
C SER A 30 -1.06 6.98 6.57
N ILE A 31 -2.34 6.86 6.23
CA ILE A 31 -2.77 6.03 5.09
C ILE A 31 -3.87 6.74 4.30
N SER A 32 -3.77 6.69 2.99
CA SER A 32 -4.78 7.27 2.10
C SER A 32 -6.02 6.38 2.01
N PRO A 33 -7.24 6.97 2.04
CA PRO A 33 -8.46 6.25 1.72
C PRO A 33 -8.42 5.52 0.38
N ILE A 34 -7.67 6.01 -0.60
CA ILE A 34 -7.52 5.37 -1.92
C ILE A 34 -6.92 3.97 -1.78
N VAL A 35 -5.89 3.82 -0.95
CA VAL A 35 -5.26 2.53 -0.67
C VAL A 35 -6.25 1.59 0.03
N LEU A 36 -6.96 2.11 1.03
CA LEU A 36 -7.94 1.33 1.80
C LEU A 36 -9.12 0.88 0.94
N ASP A 37 -9.61 1.74 0.06
CA ASP A 37 -10.70 1.41 -0.88
C ASP A 37 -10.27 0.33 -1.88
N PHE A 38 -9.06 0.40 -2.38
CA PHE A 38 -8.48 -0.64 -3.23
C PHE A 38 -8.45 -2.00 -2.51
N LEU A 39 -7.91 -2.03 -1.31
CA LEU A 39 -7.80 -3.25 -0.51
C LEU A 39 -9.17 -3.84 -0.17
N GLN A 40 -10.12 -3.00 0.25
CA GLN A 40 -11.47 -3.44 0.55
C GLN A 40 -12.20 -3.95 -0.70
N SER A 41 -12.04 -3.28 -1.84
CA SER A 41 -12.61 -3.73 -3.12
C SER A 41 -12.05 -5.08 -3.53
N TYR A 42 -10.74 -5.28 -3.42
CA TYR A 42 -10.11 -6.58 -3.68
C TYR A 42 -10.68 -7.66 -2.77
N ARG A 43 -10.73 -7.39 -1.47
CA ARG A 43 -11.26 -8.32 -0.47
C ARG A 43 -12.73 -8.70 -0.74
N THR A 44 -13.55 -7.71 -1.05
CA THR A 44 -14.99 -7.91 -1.30
C THR A 44 -15.25 -8.65 -2.59
N GLN A 45 -14.58 -8.29 -3.69
CA GLN A 45 -14.85 -8.85 -5.01
C GLN A 45 -14.25 -10.25 -5.20
N THR A 46 -13.12 -10.53 -4.59
CA THR A 46 -12.41 -11.81 -4.76
C THR A 46 -12.68 -12.81 -3.63
N GLY A 47 -13.13 -12.34 -2.47
CA GLY A 47 -13.23 -13.16 -1.25
C GLY A 47 -11.87 -13.56 -0.68
N LYS A 48 -10.76 -13.06 -1.23
CA LYS A 48 -9.40 -13.42 -0.80
C LYS A 48 -8.97 -12.56 0.39
N SER A 49 -8.37 -13.18 1.39
CA SER A 49 -7.79 -12.45 2.51
C SER A 49 -6.53 -11.70 2.08
N VAL A 50 -6.25 -10.59 2.78
CA VAL A 50 -5.11 -9.73 2.54
C VAL A 50 -4.33 -9.58 3.84
N ALA A 51 -3.05 -9.93 3.81
CA ALA A 51 -2.14 -9.72 4.92
C ALA A 51 -1.19 -8.56 4.60
N ILE A 52 -1.30 -7.48 5.36
CA ILE A 52 -0.47 -6.29 5.20
C ILE A 52 0.86 -6.52 5.93
N THR A 53 1.97 -6.46 5.21
CA THR A 53 3.30 -6.60 5.80
C THR A 53 3.97 -5.26 6.06
N SER A 54 3.61 -4.23 5.31
CA SER A 54 4.08 -2.86 5.53
C SER A 54 3.08 -1.88 4.91
N ALA A 55 2.80 -0.80 5.62
CA ALA A 55 2.01 0.31 5.10
C ALA A 55 2.77 1.61 5.31
N TYR A 56 2.35 2.48 6.23
CA TYR A 56 3.11 3.68 6.52
C TYR A 56 4.46 3.36 7.17
N ARG A 57 5.49 4.04 6.71
CA ARG A 57 6.82 4.05 7.35
C ARG A 57 7.22 5.49 7.64
N CYS A 58 7.59 5.79 8.87
CA CYS A 58 8.22 7.07 9.16
C CYS A 58 9.55 7.20 8.40
N PRO A 59 10.02 8.42 8.10
CA PRO A 59 11.25 8.61 7.35
C PRO A 59 12.46 7.85 7.93
N SER A 60 12.59 7.80 9.27
CA SER A 60 13.69 7.08 9.93
C SER A 60 13.66 5.58 9.66
N LEU A 61 12.49 4.94 9.73
CA LEU A 61 12.36 3.52 9.42
C LEU A 61 12.64 3.27 7.94
N ASN A 62 12.08 4.08 7.05
CA ASN A 62 12.27 3.91 5.63
C ASN A 62 13.74 4.05 5.22
N ASP A 63 14.47 4.98 5.82
CA ASP A 63 15.91 5.17 5.61
C ASP A 63 16.71 3.91 6.01
N ALA A 64 16.29 3.25 7.09
CA ALA A 64 16.95 2.05 7.60
C ALA A 64 16.68 0.77 6.76
N VAL A 65 15.49 0.66 6.13
CA VAL A 65 15.04 -0.60 5.53
C VAL A 65 14.84 -0.55 4.02
N SER A 66 14.94 0.63 3.40
CA SER A 66 14.71 0.82 1.97
C SER A 66 15.81 1.62 1.30
N SER A 67 16.11 1.27 0.05
CA SER A 67 17.02 2.04 -0.80
C SER A 67 16.48 3.42 -1.19
N THR A 68 15.20 3.69 -0.95
CA THR A 68 14.57 4.99 -1.21
C THR A 68 14.93 6.06 -0.19
N GLY A 69 15.56 5.68 0.93
CA GLY A 69 16.01 6.60 1.97
C GLY A 69 14.84 7.16 2.79
N LYS A 70 14.93 8.44 3.15
CA LYS A 70 13.91 9.13 3.97
C LYS A 70 12.66 9.48 3.20
N ASP A 71 12.72 9.45 1.88
CA ASP A 71 11.61 9.75 0.97
C ASP A 71 11.34 8.53 0.11
N GLY A 72 10.19 7.94 0.26
CA GLY A 72 9.80 6.77 -0.50
C GLY A 72 8.29 6.57 -0.48
N PRO A 73 7.76 5.68 -1.31
CA PRO A 73 6.30 5.48 -1.42
C PRO A 73 5.61 5.27 -0.07
N HIS A 74 6.21 4.47 0.82
CA HIS A 74 5.63 4.19 2.14
C HIS A 74 5.60 5.41 3.08
N THR A 75 6.47 6.41 2.88
CA THR A 75 6.46 7.62 3.72
C THR A 75 5.34 8.58 3.36
N THR A 76 4.72 8.38 2.22
CA THR A 76 3.65 9.25 1.71
C THR A 76 2.26 8.86 2.23
N GLY A 77 2.08 7.63 2.72
CA GLY A 77 0.77 7.07 3.07
C GLY A 77 -0.03 6.55 1.86
N PHE A 78 0.55 6.53 0.67
CA PHE A 78 -0.10 6.04 -0.55
C PHE A 78 0.39 4.67 -1.00
N ALA A 79 1.10 3.94 -0.15
CA ALA A 79 1.69 2.65 -0.49
C ALA A 79 1.42 1.57 0.56
N VAL A 80 1.38 0.32 0.09
CA VAL A 80 1.21 -0.86 0.92
C VAL A 80 1.97 -2.05 0.32
N ASP A 81 2.57 -2.86 1.18
CA ASP A 81 3.13 -4.16 0.84
C ASP A 81 2.17 -5.25 1.35
N ILE A 82 1.82 -6.17 0.48
CA ILE A 82 0.89 -7.27 0.73
C ILE A 82 1.65 -8.58 0.65
N SER A 83 1.57 -9.43 1.68
CA SER A 83 2.14 -10.78 1.64
C SER A 83 1.52 -11.59 0.51
N THR A 84 2.34 -12.11 -0.39
CA THR A 84 1.89 -12.93 -1.52
C THR A 84 2.88 -14.06 -1.79
N ASN A 85 2.35 -15.18 -2.32
CA ASN A 85 3.11 -16.17 -3.05
C ASN A 85 2.86 -15.98 -4.55
N SER A 86 3.42 -16.84 -5.41
CA SER A 86 3.28 -16.69 -6.86
C SER A 86 1.83 -16.75 -7.35
N GLN A 87 0.97 -17.53 -6.71
CA GLN A 87 -0.44 -17.67 -7.10
C GLN A 87 -1.28 -16.49 -6.63
N THR A 88 -1.16 -16.11 -5.36
CA THR A 88 -1.89 -14.95 -4.82
C THR A 88 -1.39 -13.65 -5.41
N GLN A 89 -0.11 -13.57 -5.76
CA GLN A 89 0.45 -12.43 -6.51
C GLN A 89 -0.20 -12.29 -7.90
N TYR A 90 -0.34 -13.39 -8.63
CA TYR A 90 -1.03 -13.37 -9.92
C TYR A 90 -2.46 -12.83 -9.80
N GLU A 91 -3.22 -13.31 -8.81
CA GLU A 91 -4.60 -12.86 -8.58
C GLU A 91 -4.68 -11.38 -8.20
N LEU A 92 -3.77 -10.92 -7.34
CA LEU A 92 -3.69 -9.52 -6.94
C LEU A 92 -3.33 -8.62 -8.13
N LEU A 93 -2.36 -9.01 -8.94
CA LEU A 93 -1.96 -8.27 -10.13
C LEU A 93 -3.09 -8.17 -11.15
N ARG A 94 -3.79 -9.27 -11.36
CA ARG A 94 -4.94 -9.31 -12.27
C ARG A 94 -6.02 -8.31 -11.84
N PHE A 95 -6.34 -8.27 -10.56
CA PHE A 95 -7.30 -7.32 -10.01
C PHE A 95 -6.78 -5.87 -10.13
N ALA A 96 -5.55 -5.63 -9.72
CA ALA A 96 -4.93 -4.30 -9.71
C ALA A 96 -4.92 -3.67 -11.11
N LEU A 97 -4.56 -4.44 -12.13
CA LEU A 97 -4.48 -3.95 -13.52
C LEU A 97 -5.86 -3.58 -14.11
N HIS A 98 -6.94 -4.11 -13.55
CA HIS A 98 -8.31 -3.78 -13.96
C HIS A 98 -8.96 -2.70 -13.07
N TYR A 99 -8.39 -2.41 -11.91
CA TYR A 99 -8.97 -1.47 -10.93
C TYR A 99 -8.78 -0.01 -11.36
N ASP A 100 -7.55 0.47 -11.34
CA ASP A 100 -7.18 1.80 -11.87
C ASP A 100 -5.73 1.79 -12.34
N PRO A 101 -5.48 1.36 -13.57
CA PRO A 101 -4.11 1.19 -14.06
C PRO A 101 -3.35 2.51 -14.26
N ARG A 102 -4.03 3.66 -14.27
CA ARG A 102 -3.42 4.95 -14.62
C ARG A 102 -2.54 5.55 -13.53
N ALA A 103 -2.81 5.21 -12.27
CA ALA A 103 -2.15 5.83 -11.12
C ALA A 103 -1.34 4.84 -10.28
N MET A 104 -1.27 3.58 -10.69
CA MET A 104 -0.75 2.52 -9.84
C MET A 104 0.72 2.21 -10.10
N GLY A 105 1.49 2.12 -9.03
CA GLY A 105 2.79 1.50 -8.98
C GLY A 105 2.70 0.08 -8.45
N ILE A 106 3.35 -0.87 -9.10
CA ILE A 106 3.35 -2.29 -8.72
C ILE A 106 4.77 -2.78 -8.62
N GLY A 107 5.17 -3.20 -7.42
CA GLY A 107 6.48 -3.84 -7.18
C GLY A 107 6.29 -5.34 -6.96
N VAL A 108 6.99 -6.16 -7.73
CA VAL A 108 6.89 -7.62 -7.68
C VAL A 108 8.10 -8.19 -6.96
N ALA A 109 7.87 -8.76 -5.78
CA ALA A 109 8.88 -9.46 -5.00
C ALA A 109 8.51 -10.94 -4.80
N LYS A 110 9.44 -11.74 -4.30
CA LYS A 110 9.24 -13.18 -4.09
C LYS A 110 8.15 -13.48 -3.05
N THR A 111 8.08 -12.68 -1.98
CA THR A 111 7.20 -12.95 -0.83
C THR A 111 6.16 -11.88 -0.59
N PHE A 112 6.19 -10.79 -1.35
CA PHE A 112 5.21 -9.70 -1.23
C PHE A 112 5.00 -9.01 -2.57
N THR A 113 3.92 -8.25 -2.63
CA THR A 113 3.59 -7.35 -3.74
C THR A 113 3.40 -5.96 -3.18
N HIS A 114 4.13 -5.00 -3.72
CA HIS A 114 3.97 -3.58 -3.43
C HIS A 114 2.91 -2.98 -4.34
N ILE A 115 2.00 -2.20 -3.76
CA ILE A 115 1.00 -1.40 -4.50
C ILE A 115 1.08 0.03 -3.99
N ASP A 116 1.14 1.00 -4.91
CA ASP A 116 1.02 2.42 -4.55
C ASP A 116 0.17 3.20 -5.54
N PHE A 117 -0.29 4.37 -5.09
CA PHE A 117 -1.10 5.32 -5.86
C PHE A 117 -0.44 6.70 -5.85
N LEU A 118 0.84 6.75 -6.15
CA LEU A 118 1.60 7.99 -6.13
C LEU A 118 1.24 8.91 -7.30
N THR A 119 1.19 10.20 -7.00
CA THR A 119 1.16 11.28 -7.99
C THR A 119 2.33 12.23 -7.74
N ILE A 120 2.56 13.16 -8.64
CA ILE A 120 3.62 14.17 -8.50
C ILE A 120 3.47 14.99 -7.20
N ASP A 121 2.25 15.18 -6.73
CA ASP A 121 1.99 15.95 -5.51
C ASP A 121 2.43 15.22 -4.24
N GLN A 122 2.52 13.89 -4.28
CA GLN A 122 2.99 13.11 -3.14
C GLN A 122 4.50 12.89 -3.16
N ASP A 123 5.07 12.66 -4.33
CA ASP A 123 6.51 12.41 -4.44
C ASP A 123 7.01 12.59 -5.89
N GLU A 124 7.65 13.71 -6.19
CA GLU A 124 8.20 14.01 -7.52
C GLU A 124 9.23 12.96 -8.00
N LYS A 125 9.92 12.31 -7.08
CA LYS A 125 10.94 11.31 -7.39
C LYS A 125 10.35 10.05 -8.03
N TYR A 126 9.09 9.75 -7.74
CA TYR A 126 8.41 8.53 -8.18
C TYR A 126 7.19 8.80 -9.06
N VAL A 127 7.24 9.86 -9.86
CA VAL A 127 6.09 10.35 -10.65
C VAL A 127 5.68 9.45 -11.81
N ILE A 128 6.53 8.49 -12.22
CA ILE A 128 6.21 7.62 -13.35
C ILE A 128 5.20 6.57 -12.90
N ARG A 129 3.93 6.83 -13.16
CA ARG A 129 2.81 5.91 -12.93
C ARG A 129 1.88 5.93 -14.16
N PRO A 130 1.32 4.79 -14.61
CA PRO A 130 1.55 3.46 -14.03
C PRO A 130 2.97 2.93 -14.25
N ASN A 131 3.44 2.11 -13.35
CA ASN A 131 4.75 1.47 -13.46
C ASN A 131 4.77 0.10 -12.75
N VAL A 132 5.51 -0.83 -13.31
CA VAL A 132 5.76 -2.14 -12.69
C VAL A 132 7.27 -2.36 -12.61
N TRP A 133 7.76 -2.82 -11.47
CA TRP A 133 9.16 -3.17 -11.28
C TRP A 133 9.30 -4.49 -10.53
N LYS A 134 10.46 -5.07 -10.64
CA LYS A 134 10.88 -6.29 -9.96
C LYS A 134 11.94 -5.93 -8.91
N TYR A 135 11.79 -6.50 -7.75
CA TYR A 135 12.82 -6.44 -6.72
C TYR A 135 13.94 -7.42 -6.97
#